data_75bb5f349bf1beb2c076a5f2b0570651
#
_entry.id   75bb5f349bf1beb2c076a5f2b0570651
#
_cell.length_a   1.000
_cell.length_b   1.000
_cell.length_c   1.000
_cell.angle_alpha   90.00
_cell.angle_beta   90.00
_cell.angle_gamma   90.00
#
_symmetry.space_group_name_H-M   'P 1'
#
loop_
_entity.id
_entity.type
_entity.pdbx_description
1 polymer ?
#
loop_
_entity_poly.entity_id
_entity_poly.type
_entity_poly.pdbx_seq_one_letter_code
_entity_poly.pdbx_strand_id
1 'polypeptide(L)'
;MTPNDLVLSPRGLRFRGQYFPCTIGKGGLSARKAEGDGATPRGTHRLVGMLYRPDRMARPANWAVPIRPGDLWSDDPGADDYNHMVRAPYAGSHEVLRRADPIYDLVILTDWNWPYSVPGRGSAIFLHRWRRPGYPTEGCIGLRPEHLRWIAPRIGFETRLIVR
;
A
#
# COMPACT_ATOMS: atom_id res chain seq x y z
N MET A 1 -9.01 -18.40 5.78
CA MET A 1 -8.30 -18.05 4.54
C MET A 1 -9.13 -18.57 3.38
N THR A 2 -9.53 -17.69 2.48
CA THR A 2 -10.40 -17.99 1.34
C THR A 2 -9.64 -17.76 0.03
N PRO A 3 -10.12 -18.21 -1.13
CA PRO A 3 -9.54 -17.88 -2.43
C PRO A 3 -9.53 -16.37 -2.72
N ASN A 4 -10.40 -15.60 -2.07
CA ASN A 4 -10.50 -14.15 -2.22
C ASN A 4 -9.56 -13.36 -1.29
N ASP A 5 -8.77 -14.03 -0.45
CA ASP A 5 -7.74 -13.37 0.35
C ASP A 5 -6.44 -13.22 -0.47
N LEU A 6 -5.81 -12.05 -0.37
CA LEU A 6 -4.43 -11.84 -0.79
C LEU A 6 -3.50 -12.44 0.28
N VAL A 7 -2.66 -13.39 -0.07
CA VAL A 7 -1.78 -14.08 0.89
C VAL A 7 -0.33 -13.87 0.51
N LEU A 8 0.37 -13.06 1.28
CA LEU A 8 1.81 -12.85 1.14
C LEU A 8 2.57 -13.94 1.89
N SER A 9 3.49 -14.58 1.18
CA SER A 9 4.38 -15.64 1.67
C SER A 9 5.79 -15.45 1.08
N PRO A 10 6.80 -16.20 1.51
CA PRO A 10 8.14 -16.16 0.88
C PRO A 10 8.15 -16.46 -0.62
N ARG A 11 7.10 -17.09 -1.16
CA ARG A 11 6.95 -17.39 -2.60
C ARG A 11 6.32 -16.23 -3.39
N GLY A 12 5.92 -15.15 -2.75
CA GLY A 12 5.20 -14.04 -3.35
C GLY A 12 3.75 -13.91 -2.87
N LEU A 13 2.97 -13.10 -3.55
CA LEU A 13 1.56 -12.85 -3.26
C LEU A 13 0.68 -13.86 -4.00
N ARG A 14 -0.18 -14.58 -3.27
CA ARG A 14 -1.16 -15.51 -3.84
C ARG A 14 -2.56 -14.88 -3.80
N PHE A 15 -3.29 -14.97 -4.91
CA PHE A 15 -4.68 -14.52 -5.00
C PHE A 15 -5.43 -15.35 -6.06
N ARG A 16 -6.61 -15.83 -5.74
CA ARG A 16 -7.47 -16.63 -6.65
C ARG A 16 -6.73 -17.76 -7.37
N GLY A 17 -5.91 -18.50 -6.61
CA GLY A 17 -5.13 -19.63 -7.14
C GLY A 17 -3.86 -19.25 -7.92
N GLN A 18 -3.62 -17.97 -8.20
CA GLN A 18 -2.44 -17.49 -8.91
C GLN A 18 -1.37 -16.97 -7.94
N TYR A 19 -0.09 -17.04 -8.37
CA TYR A 19 1.05 -16.48 -7.67
C TYR A 19 1.60 -15.28 -8.45
N PHE A 20 1.84 -14.21 -7.72
CA PHE A 20 2.37 -12.95 -8.25
C PHE A 20 3.72 -12.66 -7.58
N PRO A 21 4.83 -12.66 -8.34
CA PRO A 21 6.09 -12.15 -7.82
C PRO A 21 5.91 -10.74 -7.27
N CYS A 22 6.43 -10.49 -6.08
CA CYS A 22 6.35 -9.20 -5.43
C CYS A 22 7.64 -8.88 -4.67
N THR A 23 7.81 -7.62 -4.32
CA THR A 23 8.84 -7.15 -3.40
C THR A 23 8.18 -6.68 -2.10
N ILE A 24 8.93 -6.72 -1.02
CA ILE A 24 8.51 -6.30 0.31
C ILE A 24 9.50 -5.27 0.87
N GLY A 25 9.24 -4.80 2.04
CA GLY A 25 10.13 -3.90 2.76
C GLY A 25 11.54 -4.46 2.92
N LYS A 26 12.56 -3.60 2.80
CA LYS A 26 13.99 -3.95 2.96
C LYS A 26 14.30 -4.58 4.34
N GLY A 27 13.50 -4.24 5.36
CA GLY A 27 13.56 -4.83 6.70
C GLY A 27 12.89 -6.21 6.81
N GLY A 28 12.39 -6.78 5.70
CA GLY A 28 11.70 -8.07 5.69
C GLY A 28 10.29 -8.01 6.27
N LEU A 29 9.81 -9.13 6.83
CA LEU A 29 8.51 -9.22 7.50
C LEU A 29 8.70 -9.06 9.02
N SER A 30 7.90 -8.19 9.65
CA SER A 30 8.01 -7.92 11.09
C SER A 30 6.68 -8.08 11.82
N ALA A 31 6.70 -8.78 12.95
CA ALA A 31 5.59 -8.78 13.92
C ALA A 31 5.64 -7.55 14.85
N ARG A 32 6.76 -6.80 14.85
CA ARG A 32 7.00 -5.61 15.67
C ARG A 32 7.38 -4.44 14.78
N LYS A 33 6.50 -4.13 13.83
CA LYS A 33 6.68 -3.01 12.90
C LYS A 33 6.82 -1.69 13.66
N ALA A 34 7.82 -0.89 13.29
CA ALA A 34 8.04 0.48 13.74
C ALA A 34 8.23 1.43 12.56
N GLU A 35 8.03 2.74 12.78
CA GLU A 35 8.29 3.74 11.75
C GLU A 35 9.77 3.74 11.37
N GLY A 36 10.06 3.82 10.07
CA GLY A 36 11.42 3.86 9.54
C GLY A 36 12.19 2.52 9.55
N ASP A 37 11.61 1.41 10.05
CA ASP A 37 12.27 0.10 10.08
C ASP A 37 12.39 -0.59 8.71
N GLY A 38 11.71 -0.05 7.71
CA GLY A 38 11.67 -0.61 6.36
C GLY A 38 11.00 -1.97 6.26
N ALA A 39 10.30 -2.46 7.29
CA ALA A 39 9.69 -3.78 7.31
C ALA A 39 8.22 -3.76 6.87
N THR A 40 7.78 -4.86 6.27
CA THR A 40 6.37 -5.13 5.99
C THR A 40 5.73 -5.81 7.20
N PRO A 41 4.61 -5.29 7.74
CA PRO A 41 4.00 -5.85 8.94
C PRO A 41 3.36 -7.21 8.68
N ARG A 42 3.62 -8.18 9.56
CA ARG A 42 2.90 -9.46 9.61
C ARG A 42 1.50 -9.26 10.15
N GLY A 43 0.58 -10.11 9.74
CA GLY A 43 -0.79 -10.12 10.24
C GLY A 43 -1.84 -10.20 9.16
N THR A 44 -3.08 -9.95 9.56
CA THR A 44 -4.23 -9.86 8.65
C THR A 44 -4.69 -8.42 8.60
N HIS A 45 -4.70 -7.86 7.40
CA HIS A 45 -5.04 -6.46 7.13
C HIS A 45 -6.27 -6.40 6.23
N ARG A 46 -7.11 -5.39 6.44
CA ARG A 46 -8.20 -5.04 5.52
C ARG A 46 -7.67 -4.13 4.43
N LEU A 47 -8.34 -4.13 3.29
CA LEU A 47 -8.12 -3.13 2.25
C LEU A 47 -9.13 -2.01 2.47
N VAL A 48 -8.65 -0.80 2.72
CA VAL A 48 -9.48 0.33 3.16
C VAL A 48 -9.60 1.44 2.12
N GLY A 49 -8.85 1.36 1.03
CA GLY A 49 -8.92 2.33 -0.05
C GLY A 49 -8.16 1.88 -1.29
N MET A 50 -8.49 2.50 -2.40
CA MET A 50 -7.77 2.36 -3.66
C MET A 50 -7.63 3.74 -4.29
N LEU A 51 -6.40 4.16 -4.58
CA LEU A 51 -6.11 5.43 -5.21
C LEU A 51 -5.53 5.20 -6.59
N TYR A 52 -5.85 6.05 -7.57
CA TYR A 52 -5.33 5.92 -8.93
C TYR A 52 -5.06 7.27 -9.60
N ARG A 53 -4.18 7.28 -10.59
CA ARG A 53 -3.84 8.43 -11.42
C ARG A 53 -4.81 8.50 -12.61
N PRO A 54 -5.81 9.39 -12.57
CA PRO A 54 -6.82 9.47 -13.64
C PRO A 54 -6.26 9.98 -14.98
N ASP A 55 -5.11 10.64 -14.94
CA ASP A 55 -4.38 11.09 -16.13
C ASP A 55 -3.50 10.01 -16.78
N ARG A 56 -3.36 8.83 -16.14
CA ARG A 56 -2.49 7.74 -16.59
C ARG A 56 -3.22 6.40 -16.78
N MET A 57 -4.39 6.25 -16.18
CA MET A 57 -5.16 5.02 -16.29
C MET A 57 -6.65 5.25 -16.08
N ALA A 58 -7.47 4.40 -16.68
CA ALA A 58 -8.90 4.35 -16.40
C ALA A 58 -9.15 3.90 -14.94
N ARG A 59 -10.31 4.27 -14.40
CA ARG A 59 -10.72 3.90 -13.03
C ARG A 59 -10.72 2.37 -12.88
N PRO A 60 -9.90 1.80 -11.99
CA PRO A 60 -9.72 0.34 -11.93
C PRO A 60 -10.86 -0.40 -11.22
N ALA A 61 -11.60 0.27 -10.34
CA ALA A 61 -12.74 -0.27 -9.61
C ALA A 61 -13.68 0.86 -9.16
N ASN A 62 -14.96 0.55 -8.91
CA ASN A 62 -15.96 1.57 -8.53
C ASN A 62 -15.63 2.33 -7.24
N TRP A 63 -14.92 1.71 -6.32
CA TRP A 63 -14.49 2.30 -5.05
C TRP A 63 -13.11 3.00 -5.11
N ALA A 64 -12.46 2.99 -6.27
CA ALA A 64 -11.19 3.70 -6.47
C ALA A 64 -11.41 5.22 -6.55
N VAL A 65 -10.53 5.96 -5.88
CA VAL A 65 -10.56 7.42 -5.76
C VAL A 65 -9.40 8.02 -6.55
N PRO A 66 -9.62 9.07 -7.36
CA PRO A 66 -8.55 9.69 -8.12
C PRO A 66 -7.57 10.46 -7.21
N ILE A 67 -6.27 10.28 -7.45
CA ILE A 67 -5.22 11.09 -6.84
C ILE A 67 -5.24 12.47 -7.49
N ARG A 68 -5.42 13.50 -6.68
CA ARG A 68 -5.47 14.91 -7.11
C ARG A 68 -4.11 15.60 -6.91
N PRO A 69 -3.85 16.70 -7.61
CA PRO A 69 -2.72 17.56 -7.28
C PRO A 69 -2.78 17.99 -5.80
N GLY A 70 -1.65 17.87 -5.11
CA GLY A 70 -1.54 18.21 -3.70
C GLY A 70 -2.01 17.13 -2.71
N ASP A 71 -2.41 15.95 -3.17
CA ASP A 71 -2.68 14.83 -2.27
C ASP A 71 -1.37 14.25 -1.74
N LEU A 72 -1.28 14.15 -0.42
CA LEU A 72 -0.13 13.69 0.35
C LEU A 72 -0.57 12.63 1.36
N TRP A 73 0.39 11.89 1.90
CA TRP A 73 0.17 10.98 3.02
C TRP A 73 1.11 11.32 4.15
N SER A 74 0.57 11.71 5.32
CA SER A 74 1.39 12.05 6.48
C SER A 74 2.09 10.81 7.03
N ASP A 75 3.41 10.88 7.15
CA ASP A 75 4.26 9.89 7.82
C ASP A 75 5.02 10.50 9.02
N ASP A 76 4.52 11.65 9.51
CA ASP A 76 5.06 12.37 10.66
C ASP A 76 4.47 11.84 11.97
N PRO A 77 5.24 11.08 12.79
CA PRO A 77 4.73 10.54 14.04
C PRO A 77 4.35 11.60 15.09
N GLY A 78 4.76 12.84 14.90
CA GLY A 78 4.44 13.98 15.79
C GLY A 78 3.16 14.72 15.40
N ALA A 79 2.55 14.39 14.27
CA ALA A 79 1.36 15.08 13.78
C ALA A 79 0.07 14.32 14.16
N ASP A 80 -1.01 15.06 14.43
CA ASP A 80 -2.33 14.49 14.75
C ASP A 80 -2.92 13.69 13.61
N ASP A 81 -2.54 14.00 12.38
CA ASP A 81 -2.94 13.30 11.15
C ASP A 81 -1.91 12.27 10.67
N TYR A 82 -1.04 11.80 11.57
CA TYR A 82 -0.10 10.71 11.28
C TYR A 82 -0.80 9.50 10.66
N ASN A 83 -0.21 8.99 9.57
CA ASN A 83 -0.73 7.87 8.79
C ASN A 83 -2.12 8.12 8.18
N HIS A 84 -2.39 9.37 7.79
CA HIS A 84 -3.61 9.77 7.08
C HIS A 84 -3.27 10.54 5.80
N MET A 85 -4.26 10.59 4.92
CA MET A 85 -4.19 11.44 3.73
C MET A 85 -4.37 12.90 4.13
N VAL A 86 -3.45 13.75 3.68
CA VAL A 86 -3.44 15.20 3.90
C VAL A 86 -3.29 15.93 2.57
N ARG A 87 -3.37 17.25 2.60
CA ARG A 87 -3.26 18.09 1.39
C ARG A 87 -2.20 19.15 1.55
N ALA A 88 -1.54 19.43 0.45
CA ALA A 88 -0.62 20.55 0.35
C ALA A 88 -1.38 21.91 0.47
N PRO A 89 -0.79 22.95 1.12
CA PRO A 89 0.51 22.92 1.78
C PRO A 89 0.46 22.14 3.11
N TYR A 90 1.48 21.34 3.41
CA TYR A 90 1.59 20.53 4.62
C TYR A 90 3.02 20.61 5.14
N ALA A 91 3.20 20.98 6.41
CA ALA A 91 4.52 21.24 7.00
C ALA A 91 5.19 19.98 7.58
N GLY A 92 4.40 18.94 7.93
CA GLY A 92 4.93 17.69 8.49
C GLY A 92 5.60 16.81 7.44
N SER A 93 6.30 15.79 7.90
CA SER A 93 6.85 14.75 7.02
C SER A 93 5.73 14.02 6.28
N HIS A 94 5.91 13.76 4.98
CA HIS A 94 4.87 13.18 4.14
C HIS A 94 5.40 12.53 2.87
N GLU A 95 4.60 11.63 2.32
CA GLU A 95 4.78 11.09 0.98
C GLU A 95 3.91 11.85 -0.03
N VAL A 96 4.48 12.15 -1.20
CA VAL A 96 3.72 12.72 -2.33
C VAL A 96 3.00 11.59 -3.05
N LEU A 97 1.65 11.64 -3.08
CA LEU A 97 0.86 10.62 -3.78
C LEU A 97 0.86 10.83 -5.29
N ARG A 98 0.79 12.09 -5.75
CA ARG A 98 0.86 12.42 -7.17
C ARG A 98 2.32 12.56 -7.64
N ARG A 99 2.99 11.43 -7.78
CA ARG A 99 4.42 11.35 -8.15
C ARG A 99 4.66 11.58 -9.64
N ALA A 100 5.86 12.04 -9.99
CA ALA A 100 6.33 12.10 -11.38
C ALA A 100 6.61 10.71 -11.94
N ASP A 101 7.17 9.81 -11.12
CA ASP A 101 7.34 8.39 -11.47
C ASP A 101 6.02 7.62 -11.39
N PRO A 102 5.93 6.41 -11.97
CA PRO A 102 4.69 5.64 -12.02
C PRO A 102 4.44 4.75 -10.79
N ILE A 103 5.21 4.88 -9.70
CA ILE A 103 5.13 3.99 -8.53
C ILE A 103 3.73 4.03 -7.90
N TYR A 104 3.13 5.22 -7.80
CA TYR A 104 1.80 5.43 -7.23
C TYR A 104 0.71 5.70 -8.29
N ASP A 105 0.88 5.19 -9.53
CA ASP A 105 -0.21 5.26 -10.52
C ASP A 105 -1.45 4.50 -10.05
N LEU A 106 -1.26 3.45 -9.25
CA LEU A 106 -2.28 2.68 -8.57
C LEU A 106 -1.77 2.25 -7.20
N VAL A 107 -2.52 2.59 -6.16
CA VAL A 107 -2.20 2.32 -4.75
C VAL A 107 -3.39 1.67 -4.07
N ILE A 108 -3.16 0.57 -3.37
CA ILE A 108 -4.17 -0.09 -2.54
C ILE A 108 -3.76 0.10 -1.08
N LEU A 109 -4.63 0.72 -0.30
CA LEU A 109 -4.38 1.08 1.09
C LEU A 109 -4.77 -0.08 2.00
N THR A 110 -3.94 -0.33 3.02
CA THR A 110 -4.25 -1.29 4.10
C THR A 110 -4.66 -0.54 5.37
N ASP A 111 -5.30 -1.24 6.29
CA ASP A 111 -5.68 -0.72 7.62
C ASP A 111 -4.53 -0.79 8.63
N TRP A 112 -3.29 -1.04 8.20
CA TRP A 112 -2.17 -1.01 9.14
C TRP A 112 -2.08 0.33 9.84
N ASN A 113 -2.16 0.29 11.18
CA ASN A 113 -2.10 1.50 12.02
C ASN A 113 -3.10 2.60 11.58
N TRP A 114 -4.29 2.21 11.18
CA TRP A 114 -5.35 3.10 10.69
C TRP A 114 -6.73 2.55 11.06
N PRO A 115 -7.76 3.37 11.35
CA PRO A 115 -7.77 4.84 11.34
C PRO A 115 -7.23 5.50 12.62
N TYR A 116 -7.09 4.75 13.71
CA TYR A 116 -6.59 5.26 15.00
C TYR A 116 -5.08 5.03 15.09
N SER A 117 -4.33 5.97 14.50
CA SER A 117 -2.89 5.83 14.35
C SER A 117 -2.14 5.99 15.67
N VAL A 118 -1.27 5.04 15.97
CA VAL A 118 -0.36 5.08 17.10
C VAL A 118 0.99 5.63 16.62
N PRO A 119 1.48 6.75 17.18
CA PRO A 119 2.77 7.34 16.81
C PRO A 119 3.91 6.32 16.83
N GLY A 120 4.74 6.33 15.78
CA GLY A 120 5.90 5.45 15.67
C GLY A 120 5.62 3.99 15.32
N ARG A 121 4.37 3.58 15.16
CA ARG A 121 4.00 2.19 14.79
C ARG A 121 4.15 1.89 13.30
N GLY A 122 4.47 2.86 12.50
CA GLY A 122 4.59 2.76 11.05
C GLY A 122 3.38 3.30 10.30
N SER A 123 3.64 3.82 9.11
CA SER A 123 2.69 4.49 8.23
C SER A 123 2.77 3.95 6.82
N ALA A 124 1.82 4.34 5.97
CA ALA A 124 1.84 4.18 4.51
C ALA A 124 2.14 2.73 4.06
N ILE A 125 1.50 1.72 4.66
CA ILE A 125 1.64 0.33 4.21
C ILE A 125 0.64 0.05 3.10
N PHE A 126 1.12 0.09 1.87
CA PHE A 126 0.33 -0.01 0.65
C PHE A 126 0.75 -1.19 -0.23
N LEU A 127 -0.13 -1.56 -1.17
CA LEU A 127 0.27 -2.32 -2.35
C LEU A 127 0.35 -1.34 -3.53
N HIS A 128 1.47 -1.35 -4.23
CA HIS A 128 1.70 -0.46 -5.37
C HIS A 128 2.62 -1.10 -6.41
N ARG A 129 2.90 -0.39 -7.49
CA ARG A 129 3.87 -0.82 -8.49
C ARG A 129 5.27 -0.87 -7.90
N TRP A 130 6.04 -1.95 -8.12
CA TRP A 130 7.44 -1.98 -7.76
C TRP A 130 8.29 -1.02 -8.64
N ARG A 131 9.43 -0.62 -8.14
CA ARG A 131 10.39 0.17 -8.92
C ARG A 131 10.99 -0.68 -10.04
N ARG A 132 11.39 -1.91 -9.71
CA ARG A 132 11.90 -2.95 -10.61
C ARG A 132 11.82 -4.32 -9.90
N PRO A 133 11.92 -5.44 -10.64
CA PRO A 133 11.97 -6.77 -10.04
C PRO A 133 13.06 -6.89 -8.97
N GLY A 134 12.73 -7.45 -7.81
CA GLY A 134 13.66 -7.69 -6.71
C GLY A 134 14.09 -6.45 -5.92
N TYR A 135 13.71 -5.23 -6.33
CA TYR A 135 14.06 -4.02 -5.59
C TYR A 135 13.10 -3.83 -4.40
N PRO A 136 13.63 -3.81 -3.16
CA PRO A 136 12.80 -3.73 -1.97
C PRO A 136 12.11 -2.37 -1.81
N THR A 137 11.08 -2.32 -0.99
CA THR A 137 10.36 -1.12 -0.58
C THR A 137 10.80 -0.68 0.83
N GLU A 138 10.20 0.39 1.33
CA GLU A 138 10.35 0.84 2.72
C GLU A 138 9.30 0.22 3.67
N GLY A 139 8.56 -0.81 3.21
CA GLY A 139 7.55 -1.51 3.99
C GLY A 139 6.32 -1.93 3.17
N CYS A 140 6.07 -1.29 2.06
CA CYS A 140 4.99 -1.60 1.13
C CYS A 140 5.20 -2.94 0.41
N ILE A 141 4.17 -3.42 -0.28
CA ILE A 141 4.22 -4.59 -1.16
C ILE A 141 4.25 -4.09 -2.60
N GLY A 142 5.38 -4.29 -3.27
CA GLY A 142 5.58 -3.89 -4.66
C GLY A 142 5.25 -5.01 -5.63
N LEU A 143 4.44 -4.73 -6.65
CA LEU A 143 3.98 -5.68 -7.67
C LEU A 143 4.34 -5.20 -9.08
N ARG A 144 4.40 -6.12 -10.04
CA ARG A 144 4.41 -5.75 -11.46
C ARG A 144 3.16 -4.93 -11.79
N PRO A 145 3.25 -3.91 -12.64
CA PRO A 145 2.10 -3.08 -12.99
C PRO A 145 0.95 -3.87 -13.60
N GLU A 146 1.23 -4.86 -14.44
CA GLU A 146 0.22 -5.74 -15.04
C GLU A 146 -0.49 -6.62 -14.00
N HIS A 147 0.26 -7.12 -13.00
CA HIS A 147 -0.31 -7.91 -11.91
C HIS A 147 -1.20 -7.05 -11.00
N LEU A 148 -0.74 -5.86 -10.64
CA LEU A 148 -1.51 -4.92 -9.83
C LEU A 148 -2.81 -4.51 -10.54
N ARG A 149 -2.76 -4.23 -11.85
CA ARG A 149 -3.94 -3.93 -12.67
C ARG A 149 -4.89 -5.12 -12.79
N TRP A 150 -4.38 -6.35 -12.80
CA TRP A 150 -5.22 -7.55 -12.81
C TRP A 150 -5.91 -7.77 -11.45
N ILE A 151 -5.22 -7.50 -10.34
CA ILE A 151 -5.74 -7.66 -8.98
C ILE A 151 -6.81 -6.59 -8.67
N ALA A 152 -6.56 -5.34 -8.99
CA ALA A 152 -7.36 -4.19 -8.56
C ALA A 152 -8.88 -4.32 -8.82
N PRO A 153 -9.38 -4.71 -10.00
CA PRO A 153 -10.82 -4.86 -10.23
C PRO A 153 -11.43 -6.10 -9.57
N ARG A 154 -10.62 -6.95 -8.95
CA ARG A 154 -11.05 -8.24 -8.38
C ARG A 154 -11.04 -8.27 -6.84
N ILE A 155 -10.66 -7.16 -6.22
CA ILE A 155 -10.63 -6.96 -4.77
C ILE A 155 -11.66 -5.93 -4.34
N GLY A 156 -12.04 -5.98 -3.07
CA GLY A 156 -12.95 -5.04 -2.43
C GLY A 156 -12.71 -4.98 -0.93
N PHE A 157 -13.59 -4.31 -0.19
CA PHE A 157 -13.47 -4.16 1.26
C PHE A 157 -13.53 -5.50 2.02
N GLU A 158 -14.10 -6.53 1.42
CA GLU A 158 -14.13 -7.89 1.99
C GLU A 158 -12.83 -8.67 1.79
N THR A 159 -11.96 -8.19 0.90
CA THR A 159 -10.67 -8.82 0.64
C THR A 159 -9.70 -8.52 1.77
N ARG A 160 -9.07 -9.56 2.32
CA ARG A 160 -8.02 -9.40 3.32
C ARG A 160 -6.64 -9.61 2.71
N LEU A 161 -5.67 -8.87 3.20
CA LEU A 161 -4.26 -9.12 2.99
C LEU A 161 -3.71 -9.89 4.21
N ILE A 162 -3.25 -11.11 3.99
CA ILE A 162 -2.67 -11.97 5.04
C ILE A 162 -1.18 -12.06 4.80
N VAL A 163 -0.38 -11.51 5.72
CA VAL A 163 1.09 -11.50 5.67
C VAL A 163 1.62 -12.51 6.69
N ARG A 164 2.39 -13.51 6.23
CA ARG A 164 2.89 -14.65 7.03
C ARG A 164 4.40 -14.68 7.21
#